data_e61ff7d7f427a1ac186aeea52dff7348
#
_entry.id   e61ff7d7f427a1ac186aeea52dff7348
#
_cell.length_a   1.000
_cell.length_b   1.000
_cell.length_c   1.000
_cell.angle_alpha   90.00
_cell.angle_beta   90.00
_cell.angle_gamma   90.00
#
_symmetry.space_group_name_H-M   'P 1'
#
loop_
_entity.id
_entity.type
_entity.pdbx_description
1 polymer ?
#
loop_
_entity_poly.entity_id
_entity_poly.type
_entity_poly.pdbx_seq_one_letter_code
_entity_poly.pdbx_strand_id
1 'polypeptide(L)'
;MSSSCMSPSRRRLLQGSGALAATRFTGLMGALYAQNALAATGKQTVSALSPYGALAPVKDATTGLPLLQLPPGFSYRSFGWTGDSMSDGNPTPGNHDGMAVVTSRRAGRSTELVLVRNHERGLVATPAEAIQAPRSYATQPVNGIITVFYGSLPIRIGAGGIVTDPSAAAPAPFVGYPAGGTTNLLFRDAGWAGATGSIGGTLGNCAGGPTPWGTWLTCEETIYDFSGIGGKKHGYVFEVDADAGDSIADPIIGMGRFVHEAVAVDPTTGYVYETEDNRNVSAFFRYVPADTSGEMGSLHNGGKLQAARIKTIVRKAAPATLAQANDQGLLNPDIGDEYELEWVDIANPDADPVVVAGQPGGVSLAFMSGPTHQAISQGGARMSRGEGIWYSAGKMFIVDTAAGTDSRSRVGQGEGAVWELTLATMRLRAIFVSGNQTAGNNPDNVTVSPRGGVLLCEDGGGTTDAYGTGNRLLGLNPAGEAYIFCKNNVNLAADQIAAAGKTVAAADYRNYEFCGACFDPTGRVLFVNMQTPGITVAITGPWARGNL
;
A
#
# COMPACT_ATOMS: atom_id res chain seq x y z
N MET A 1 29.70 -40.32 40.14
CA MET A 1 30.65 -40.04 39.07
C MET A 1 30.32 -40.95 37.88
N SER A 2 29.65 -40.47 36.86
CA SER A 2 29.63 -41.10 35.52
C SER A 2 29.38 -40.02 34.50
N SER A 3 30.44 -39.59 33.85
CA SER A 3 30.42 -38.69 32.70
C SER A 3 30.00 -39.48 31.45
N SER A 4 28.82 -39.21 30.89
CA SER A 4 28.45 -39.74 29.57
C SER A 4 29.11 -38.91 28.48
N CYS A 5 30.09 -39.50 27.85
CA CYS A 5 30.80 -38.97 26.70
C CYS A 5 29.88 -39.00 25.46
N MET A 6 29.47 -37.85 24.91
CA MET A 6 28.76 -37.81 23.64
C MET A 6 29.70 -38.17 22.49
N SER A 7 29.22 -39.04 21.59
CA SER A 7 29.93 -39.53 20.42
C SER A 7 30.28 -38.40 19.42
N PRO A 8 31.49 -38.45 18.80
CA PRO A 8 31.95 -37.40 17.85
C PRO A 8 31.11 -37.20 16.61
N SER A 9 30.28 -38.16 16.23
CA SER A 9 29.43 -38.11 15.06
C SER A 9 28.24 -37.12 15.15
N ARG A 10 27.69 -36.94 16.35
CA ARG A 10 26.57 -35.98 16.56
C ARG A 10 27.02 -34.51 16.56
N ARG A 11 28.26 -34.25 16.98
CA ARG A 11 28.82 -32.88 16.94
C ARG A 11 29.13 -32.41 15.52
N ARG A 12 29.50 -33.30 14.61
CA ARG A 12 29.74 -32.96 13.19
C ARG A 12 28.45 -32.75 12.42
N LEU A 13 27.36 -33.43 12.79
CA LEU A 13 26.05 -33.23 12.13
C LEU A 13 25.40 -31.88 12.49
N LEU A 14 25.54 -31.44 13.75
CA LEU A 14 25.04 -30.14 14.22
C LEU A 14 25.88 -28.95 13.71
N GLN A 15 27.17 -29.13 13.48
CA GLN A 15 28.03 -28.12 12.89
C GLN A 15 27.86 -28.03 11.37
N GLY A 16 27.54 -29.13 10.69
CA GLY A 16 27.27 -29.14 9.25
C GLY A 16 25.93 -28.49 8.86
N SER A 17 24.88 -28.70 9.64
CA SER A 17 23.55 -28.13 9.36
C SER A 17 23.48 -26.64 9.69
N GLY A 18 24.19 -26.17 10.72
CA GLY A 18 24.27 -24.72 11.02
C GLY A 18 25.09 -23.95 9.98
N ALA A 19 26.17 -24.53 9.46
CA ALA A 19 27.00 -23.91 8.42
C ALA A 19 26.34 -23.87 7.06
N LEU A 20 25.50 -24.88 6.70
CA LEU A 20 24.73 -24.87 5.44
C LEU A 20 23.55 -23.88 5.46
N ALA A 21 22.92 -23.68 6.61
CA ALA A 21 21.87 -22.68 6.75
C ALA A 21 22.46 -21.26 6.76
N ALA A 22 23.57 -21.04 7.48
CA ALA A 22 24.25 -19.74 7.51
C ALA A 22 24.88 -19.38 6.14
N THR A 23 25.47 -20.34 5.41
CA THR A 23 26.03 -20.10 4.08
C THR A 23 24.96 -19.88 3.01
N ARG A 24 23.76 -20.44 3.13
CA ARG A 24 22.64 -20.10 2.22
C ARG A 24 22.07 -18.72 2.52
N PHE A 25 21.95 -18.34 3.79
CA PHE A 25 21.45 -17.01 4.20
C PHE A 25 22.47 -15.90 3.86
N THR A 26 23.75 -16.11 4.15
CA THR A 26 24.82 -15.17 3.77
C THR A 26 25.08 -15.15 2.26
N GLY A 27 24.85 -16.26 1.54
CA GLY A 27 24.95 -16.31 0.09
C GLY A 27 23.88 -15.51 -0.63
N LEU A 28 22.61 -15.58 -0.17
CA LEU A 28 21.52 -14.75 -0.73
C LEU A 28 21.72 -13.27 -0.42
N MET A 29 22.06 -12.92 0.82
CA MET A 29 22.33 -11.55 1.22
C MET A 29 23.62 -11.02 0.59
N GLY A 30 24.67 -11.85 0.48
CA GLY A 30 25.92 -11.50 -0.19
C GLY A 30 25.77 -11.33 -1.71
N ALA A 31 24.90 -12.10 -2.37
CA ALA A 31 24.57 -11.92 -3.78
C ALA A 31 23.77 -10.64 -4.00
N LEU A 32 22.81 -10.31 -3.14
CA LEU A 32 22.10 -9.02 -3.12
C LEU A 32 23.08 -7.84 -2.96
N TYR A 33 24.05 -7.95 -2.03
CA TYR A 33 25.06 -6.90 -1.82
C TYR A 33 26.07 -6.82 -2.96
N ALA A 34 26.53 -7.93 -3.52
CA ALA A 34 27.53 -7.96 -4.57
C ALA A 34 26.95 -7.53 -5.94
N GLN A 35 25.73 -7.95 -6.28
CA GLN A 35 25.08 -7.53 -7.52
C GLN A 35 24.62 -6.07 -7.47
N ASN A 36 24.17 -5.60 -6.31
CA ASN A 36 23.85 -4.18 -6.11
C ASN A 36 25.11 -3.27 -6.10
N ALA A 37 26.29 -3.80 -5.84
CA ALA A 37 27.56 -3.05 -6.00
C ALA A 37 27.98 -2.95 -7.49
N LEU A 38 27.48 -3.85 -8.34
CA LEU A 38 27.70 -3.89 -9.80
C LEU A 38 26.51 -3.33 -10.59
N ALA A 39 25.36 -3.05 -9.95
CA ALA A 39 24.25 -2.39 -10.62
C ALA A 39 24.74 -1.04 -11.14
N ALA A 40 24.78 -0.91 -12.45
CA ALA A 40 25.06 0.36 -13.10
C ALA A 40 24.13 1.42 -12.49
N THR A 41 24.69 2.54 -12.07
CA THR A 41 23.94 3.72 -11.66
C THR A 41 22.93 4.05 -12.75
N GLY A 42 21.62 4.07 -12.42
CA GLY A 42 20.62 4.38 -13.42
C GLY A 42 19.20 3.90 -13.04
N LYS A 43 18.40 3.70 -14.05
CA LYS A 43 17.00 3.29 -13.95
C LYS A 43 16.78 2.05 -14.80
N GLN A 44 15.92 1.15 -14.37
CA GLN A 44 15.54 -0.01 -15.18
C GLN A 44 14.63 0.43 -16.32
N THR A 45 14.87 -0.06 -17.54
CA THR A 45 14.12 0.33 -18.74
C THR A 45 13.40 -0.83 -19.44
N VAL A 46 13.67 -2.07 -19.04
CA VAL A 46 13.04 -3.28 -19.58
C VAL A 46 12.76 -4.25 -18.44
N SER A 47 11.68 -5.03 -18.53
CA SER A 47 11.40 -6.09 -17.57
C SER A 47 12.41 -7.23 -17.69
N ALA A 48 12.84 -7.78 -16.57
CA ALA A 48 13.62 -9.00 -16.50
C ALA A 48 12.77 -10.23 -16.88
N LEU A 49 13.42 -11.35 -17.16
CA LEU A 49 12.72 -12.61 -17.38
C LEU A 49 12.12 -13.13 -16.07
N SER A 50 10.85 -13.50 -16.12
CA SER A 50 10.17 -14.10 -14.97
C SER A 50 10.73 -15.49 -14.66
N PRO A 51 11.13 -15.79 -13.40
CA PRO A 51 11.56 -17.13 -13.01
C PRO A 51 10.41 -18.16 -13.06
N TYR A 52 9.17 -17.70 -13.15
CA TYR A 52 7.98 -18.54 -13.20
C TYR A 52 7.57 -18.94 -14.63
N GLY A 53 8.10 -18.28 -15.66
CA GLY A 53 7.81 -18.52 -17.07
C GLY A 53 6.86 -17.50 -17.70
N ALA A 54 6.46 -17.76 -18.93
CA ALA A 54 5.60 -16.88 -19.72
C ALA A 54 4.15 -16.91 -19.22
N LEU A 55 3.44 -15.78 -19.33
CA LEU A 55 2.04 -15.66 -18.94
C LEU A 55 1.09 -16.21 -20.01
N ALA A 56 -0.03 -16.76 -19.55
CA ALA A 56 -1.16 -17.10 -20.40
C ALA A 56 -2.48 -16.88 -19.62
N PRO A 57 -3.61 -16.64 -20.31
CA PRO A 57 -4.91 -16.57 -19.65
C PRO A 57 -5.24 -17.87 -18.90
N VAL A 58 -5.58 -17.75 -17.62
CA VAL A 58 -5.98 -18.87 -16.75
C VAL A 58 -7.44 -18.68 -16.35
N LYS A 59 -8.21 -19.76 -16.37
CA LYS A 59 -9.61 -19.71 -15.93
C LYS A 59 -9.71 -19.68 -14.40
N ASP A 60 -10.52 -18.76 -13.90
CA ASP A 60 -10.94 -18.72 -12.50
C ASP A 60 -11.67 -20.01 -12.12
N ALA A 61 -11.27 -20.67 -11.04
CA ALA A 61 -11.88 -21.91 -10.58
C ALA A 61 -13.30 -21.70 -10.02
N THR A 62 -13.70 -20.47 -9.71
CA THR A 62 -15.05 -20.13 -9.22
C THR A 62 -16.03 -19.88 -10.35
N THR A 63 -15.67 -19.06 -11.33
CA THR A 63 -16.57 -18.58 -12.39
C THR A 63 -16.28 -19.18 -13.77
N GLY A 64 -15.09 -19.75 -13.98
CA GLY A 64 -14.62 -20.21 -15.28
C GLY A 64 -14.14 -19.07 -16.22
N LEU A 65 -14.23 -17.82 -15.80
CA LEU A 65 -13.80 -16.66 -16.59
C LEU A 65 -12.26 -16.49 -16.54
N PRO A 66 -11.62 -16.10 -17.64
CA PRO A 66 -10.16 -15.88 -17.69
C PRO A 66 -9.81 -14.46 -17.19
N LEU A 67 -9.88 -14.24 -15.86
CA LEU A 67 -9.70 -12.92 -15.26
C LEU A 67 -8.22 -12.49 -15.15
N LEU A 68 -7.30 -13.45 -15.11
CA LEU A 68 -5.87 -13.22 -14.96
C LEU A 68 -5.07 -13.97 -16.04
N GLN A 69 -3.92 -13.41 -16.39
CA GLN A 69 -2.84 -14.14 -17.05
C GLN A 69 -1.79 -14.50 -15.99
N LEU A 70 -1.43 -15.77 -15.91
CA LEU A 70 -0.50 -16.33 -14.92
C LEU A 70 0.53 -17.25 -15.57
N PRO A 71 1.69 -17.48 -14.94
CA PRO A 71 2.66 -18.46 -15.39
C PRO A 71 2.16 -19.91 -15.26
N PRO A 72 2.81 -20.88 -15.95
CA PRO A 72 2.41 -22.28 -15.90
C PRO A 72 2.42 -22.88 -14.49
N GLY A 73 1.33 -23.58 -14.14
CA GLY A 73 1.16 -24.26 -12.86
C GLY A 73 0.53 -23.40 -11.76
N PHE A 74 0.26 -22.13 -12.01
CA PHE A 74 -0.55 -21.29 -11.13
C PHE A 74 -2.04 -21.44 -11.45
N SER A 75 -2.86 -21.29 -10.41
CA SER A 75 -4.33 -21.28 -10.48
C SER A 75 -4.88 -20.30 -9.45
N TYR A 76 -6.14 -19.90 -9.59
CA TYR A 76 -6.77 -18.96 -8.66
C TYR A 76 -8.28 -19.18 -8.51
N ARG A 77 -8.83 -18.59 -7.45
CA ARG A 77 -10.26 -18.54 -7.14
C ARG A 77 -10.69 -17.12 -6.83
N SER A 78 -11.69 -16.61 -7.54
CA SER A 78 -12.28 -15.29 -7.25
C SER A 78 -13.31 -15.37 -6.13
N PHE A 79 -13.52 -14.24 -5.45
CA PHE A 79 -14.47 -14.09 -4.37
C PHE A 79 -14.85 -12.61 -4.18
N GLY A 80 -16.00 -12.39 -3.54
CA GLY A 80 -16.43 -11.09 -3.06
C GLY A 80 -16.47 -10.06 -4.19
N TRP A 81 -17.06 -10.42 -5.32
CA TRP A 81 -17.31 -9.48 -6.39
C TRP A 81 -18.26 -8.39 -5.92
N THR A 82 -18.07 -7.18 -6.37
CA THR A 82 -18.99 -6.06 -6.08
C THR A 82 -20.44 -6.50 -6.34
N GLY A 83 -21.28 -6.33 -5.32
CA GLY A 83 -22.70 -6.73 -5.35
C GLY A 83 -22.98 -8.17 -4.95
N ASP A 84 -21.97 -9.05 -4.80
CA ASP A 84 -22.18 -10.38 -4.23
C ASP A 84 -22.71 -10.27 -2.78
N SER A 85 -23.62 -11.15 -2.37
CA SER A 85 -24.12 -11.18 -0.99
C SER A 85 -23.04 -11.63 -0.03
N MET A 86 -22.80 -10.84 1.02
CA MET A 86 -21.94 -11.20 2.15
C MET A 86 -22.69 -12.03 3.19
N SER A 87 -21.97 -12.54 4.19
CA SER A 87 -22.53 -13.39 5.27
C SER A 87 -23.50 -12.64 6.19
N ASP A 88 -23.38 -11.33 6.26
CA ASP A 88 -24.28 -10.42 7.01
C ASP A 88 -25.52 -10.00 6.20
N GLY A 89 -25.66 -10.51 4.96
CA GLY A 89 -26.79 -10.21 4.07
C GLY A 89 -26.64 -8.92 3.26
N ASN A 90 -25.60 -8.13 3.49
CA ASN A 90 -25.32 -6.92 2.73
C ASN A 90 -24.60 -7.24 1.42
N PRO A 91 -24.72 -6.38 0.39
CA PRO A 91 -23.92 -6.52 -0.83
C PRO A 91 -22.46 -6.19 -0.57
N THR A 92 -21.55 -6.92 -1.19
CA THR A 92 -20.12 -6.61 -1.21
C THR A 92 -19.91 -5.21 -1.80
N PRO A 93 -19.27 -4.29 -1.07
CA PRO A 93 -18.98 -2.95 -1.59
C PRO A 93 -17.97 -3.00 -2.74
N GLY A 94 -18.00 -2.00 -3.62
CA GLY A 94 -17.00 -1.84 -4.70
C GLY A 94 -15.70 -1.18 -4.26
N ASN A 95 -14.83 -0.86 -5.21
CA ASN A 95 -13.54 -0.22 -5.00
C ASN A 95 -12.72 -0.96 -3.94
N HIS A 96 -12.43 -2.23 -4.22
CA HIS A 96 -11.58 -3.03 -3.34
C HIS A 96 -10.17 -2.46 -3.33
N ASP A 97 -9.55 -2.38 -2.14
CA ASP A 97 -8.24 -1.81 -2.02
C ASP A 97 -7.34 -2.58 -1.04
N GLY A 98 -6.49 -1.89 -0.27
CA GLY A 98 -5.54 -2.50 0.64
C GLY A 98 -6.10 -3.65 1.45
N MET A 99 -5.32 -4.72 1.60
CA MET A 99 -5.76 -5.93 2.28
C MET A 99 -4.58 -6.68 2.89
N ALA A 100 -4.78 -7.29 4.05
CA ALA A 100 -3.83 -8.28 4.56
C ALA A 100 -4.52 -9.39 5.35
N VAL A 101 -3.80 -10.50 5.52
CA VAL A 101 -4.13 -11.52 6.51
C VAL A 101 -3.76 -10.95 7.89
N VAL A 102 -4.77 -10.73 8.75
CA VAL A 102 -4.57 -10.21 10.11
C VAL A 102 -4.47 -11.32 11.13
N THR A 103 -5.22 -12.40 10.97
CA THR A 103 -5.11 -13.57 11.85
C THR A 103 -5.01 -14.88 11.08
N SER A 104 -4.27 -15.83 11.67
CA SER A 104 -4.16 -17.20 11.21
C SER A 104 -4.31 -18.12 12.41
N ARG A 105 -5.43 -18.82 12.49
CA ARG A 105 -5.76 -19.68 13.64
C ARG A 105 -6.12 -21.09 13.20
N ARG A 106 -5.83 -22.03 14.08
CA ARG A 106 -6.22 -23.42 13.86
C ARG A 106 -7.66 -23.64 14.28
N ALA A 107 -8.49 -24.14 13.35
CA ALA A 107 -9.89 -24.54 13.58
C ALA A 107 -10.01 -26.04 13.35
N GLY A 108 -9.77 -26.84 14.39
CA GLY A 108 -9.72 -28.29 14.29
C GLY A 108 -8.54 -28.79 13.43
N ARG A 109 -8.83 -29.39 12.26
CA ARG A 109 -7.82 -29.84 11.28
C ARG A 109 -7.49 -28.78 10.23
N SER A 110 -8.26 -27.71 10.17
CA SER A 110 -8.17 -26.64 9.19
C SER A 110 -7.33 -25.47 9.72
N THR A 111 -6.80 -24.66 8.82
CA THR A 111 -6.30 -23.32 9.12
C THR A 111 -7.33 -22.32 8.61
N GLU A 112 -7.72 -21.41 9.47
CA GLU A 112 -8.61 -20.31 9.18
C GLU A 112 -7.81 -19.01 9.14
N LEU A 113 -7.96 -18.26 8.07
CA LEU A 113 -7.35 -16.94 7.87
C LEU A 113 -8.47 -15.90 7.87
N VAL A 114 -8.28 -14.82 8.60
CA VAL A 114 -9.11 -13.63 8.49
C VAL A 114 -8.27 -12.55 7.79
N LEU A 115 -8.82 -12.01 6.72
CA LEU A 115 -8.26 -10.88 6.01
C LEU A 115 -9.17 -9.67 6.25
N VAL A 116 -8.58 -8.49 6.37
CA VAL A 116 -9.32 -7.23 6.30
C VAL A 116 -9.01 -6.58 4.96
N ARG A 117 -10.07 -6.13 4.26
CA ARG A 117 -10.00 -5.49 2.95
C ARG A 117 -10.64 -4.12 3.02
N ASN A 118 -9.93 -3.12 2.53
CA ASN A 118 -10.41 -1.75 2.37
C ASN A 118 -11.35 -1.61 1.18
N HIS A 119 -12.13 -0.54 1.21
CA HIS A 119 -12.95 -0.07 0.12
C HIS A 119 -12.75 1.43 -0.06
N GLU A 120 -12.03 1.82 -1.10
CA GLU A 120 -11.72 3.21 -1.43
C GLU A 120 -12.94 3.89 -2.05
N ARG A 121 -13.88 4.28 -1.19
CA ARG A 121 -15.16 4.86 -1.63
C ARG A 121 -15.30 6.29 -1.13
N GLY A 122 -15.80 7.13 -2.02
CA GLY A 122 -16.13 8.53 -1.73
C GLY A 122 -17.50 8.69 -1.07
N LEU A 123 -18.21 9.77 -1.40
CA LEU A 123 -19.56 10.03 -0.92
C LEU A 123 -20.60 9.30 -1.76
N VAL A 124 -21.67 8.83 -1.11
CA VAL A 124 -22.85 8.18 -1.76
C VAL A 124 -24.13 8.92 -1.42
N ALA A 125 -25.16 8.74 -2.26
CA ALA A 125 -26.40 9.50 -2.14
C ALA A 125 -27.25 9.13 -0.92
N THR A 126 -27.18 7.86 -0.48
CA THR A 126 -28.00 7.35 0.64
C THR A 126 -27.15 6.57 1.63
N PRO A 127 -27.52 6.54 2.92
CA PRO A 127 -26.80 5.73 3.91
C PRO A 127 -26.82 4.24 3.61
N ALA A 128 -27.79 3.74 2.86
CA ALA A 128 -27.88 2.33 2.48
C ALA A 128 -26.81 1.91 1.45
N GLU A 129 -26.27 2.86 0.70
CA GLU A 129 -25.18 2.63 -0.27
C GLU A 129 -23.80 2.64 0.40
N ALA A 130 -23.68 3.22 1.61
CA ALA A 130 -22.47 3.17 2.41
C ALA A 130 -22.25 1.76 2.97
N ILE A 131 -21.02 1.47 3.39
CA ILE A 131 -20.71 0.18 4.00
C ILE A 131 -21.52 0.01 5.29
N GLN A 132 -22.33 -1.03 5.33
CA GLN A 132 -23.06 -1.43 6.52
C GLN A 132 -22.11 -2.24 7.42
N ALA A 133 -21.79 -1.69 8.58
CA ALA A 133 -20.82 -2.27 9.50
C ALA A 133 -21.31 -2.11 10.96
N PRO A 134 -20.86 -2.96 11.89
CA PRO A 134 -21.23 -2.84 13.32
C PRO A 134 -20.68 -1.55 13.96
N ARG A 135 -19.64 -0.96 13.36
CA ARG A 135 -19.02 0.31 13.79
C ARG A 135 -18.92 1.27 12.63
N SER A 136 -19.20 2.55 12.88
CA SER A 136 -19.12 3.61 11.85
C SER A 136 -18.61 4.92 12.43
N TYR A 137 -17.69 5.57 11.71
CA TYR A 137 -17.11 6.86 12.10
C TYR A 137 -18.08 8.02 11.84
N ALA A 138 -18.46 8.26 10.59
CA ALA A 138 -19.36 9.34 10.20
C ALA A 138 -20.65 8.77 9.58
N THR A 139 -21.79 9.10 10.19
CA THR A 139 -23.11 8.60 9.75
C THR A 139 -24.02 9.72 9.27
N GLN A 140 -23.59 10.98 9.41
CA GLN A 140 -24.35 12.14 8.98
C GLN A 140 -24.00 12.55 7.55
N PRO A 141 -24.96 13.02 6.75
CA PRO A 141 -24.68 13.53 5.41
C PRO A 141 -23.89 14.83 5.45
N VAL A 142 -23.07 15.05 4.45
CA VAL A 142 -22.42 16.33 4.19
C VAL A 142 -23.14 17.05 3.06
N ASN A 143 -23.27 18.39 3.15
CA ASN A 143 -23.84 19.22 2.10
C ASN A 143 -23.23 20.60 2.13
N GLY A 144 -22.25 20.87 1.29
CA GLY A 144 -21.59 22.18 1.27
C GLY A 144 -20.29 22.21 0.46
N ILE A 145 -19.56 23.30 0.64
CA ILE A 145 -18.27 23.58 0.04
C ILE A 145 -17.28 23.89 1.16
N ILE A 146 -16.09 23.31 1.10
CA ILE A 146 -15.00 23.66 2.01
C ILE A 146 -14.31 24.91 1.49
N THR A 147 -13.99 25.85 2.38
CA THR A 147 -13.19 27.04 2.05
C THR A 147 -11.92 27.04 2.88
N VAL A 148 -10.77 27.11 2.20
CA VAL A 148 -9.45 27.30 2.79
C VAL A 148 -8.83 28.59 2.24
N PHE A 149 -7.76 29.10 2.88
CA PHE A 149 -7.15 30.34 2.47
C PHE A 149 -5.69 30.19 2.07
N TYR A 150 -5.28 30.83 0.97
CA TYR A 150 -3.90 31.05 0.59
C TYR A 150 -3.59 32.56 0.75
N GLY A 151 -2.97 32.93 1.84
CA GLY A 151 -2.94 34.33 2.27
C GLY A 151 -4.36 34.86 2.48
N SER A 152 -4.73 35.91 1.76
CA SER A 152 -6.11 36.48 1.78
C SER A 152 -7.04 35.90 0.71
N LEU A 153 -6.56 35.02 -0.17
CA LEU A 153 -7.37 34.46 -1.25
C LEU A 153 -8.17 33.24 -0.76
N PRO A 154 -9.50 33.23 -0.86
CA PRO A 154 -10.30 32.05 -0.55
C PRO A 154 -10.17 31.02 -1.68
N ILE A 155 -9.75 29.81 -1.31
CA ILE A 155 -9.75 28.62 -2.15
C ILE A 155 -11.00 27.81 -1.80
N ARG A 156 -11.87 27.57 -2.77
CA ARG A 156 -13.10 26.81 -2.58
C ARG A 156 -12.92 25.40 -3.10
N ILE A 157 -13.23 24.40 -2.27
CA ILE A 157 -13.12 22.98 -2.58
C ILE A 157 -14.51 22.36 -2.50
N GLY A 158 -14.95 21.76 -3.58
CA GLY A 158 -16.21 21.02 -3.67
C GLY A 158 -16.03 19.74 -4.47
N ALA A 159 -17.11 19.01 -4.71
CA ALA A 159 -17.09 17.74 -5.46
C ALA A 159 -16.49 17.87 -6.87
N GLY A 160 -16.50 19.06 -7.45
CA GLY A 160 -15.85 19.37 -8.74
C GLY A 160 -14.38 19.76 -8.66
N GLY A 161 -13.75 19.68 -7.47
CA GLY A 161 -12.35 20.02 -7.24
C GLY A 161 -12.11 21.41 -6.65
N ILE A 162 -10.87 21.91 -6.83
CA ILE A 162 -10.38 23.17 -6.24
C ILE A 162 -10.63 24.33 -7.21
N VAL A 163 -11.24 25.41 -6.70
CA VAL A 163 -11.41 26.67 -7.41
C VAL A 163 -10.60 27.77 -6.72
N THR A 164 -9.57 28.25 -7.40
CA THR A 164 -8.63 29.28 -6.90
C THR A 164 -8.98 30.69 -7.32
N ASP A 165 -9.75 30.86 -8.41
CA ASP A 165 -10.21 32.16 -8.87
C ASP A 165 -11.45 32.59 -8.06
N PRO A 166 -11.37 33.68 -7.26
CA PRO A 166 -12.50 34.13 -6.47
C PRO A 166 -13.66 34.65 -7.32
N SER A 167 -13.43 35.01 -8.58
CA SER A 167 -14.45 35.47 -9.53
C SER A 167 -15.15 34.32 -10.29
N ALA A 168 -14.54 33.12 -10.27
CA ALA A 168 -15.15 31.97 -10.93
C ALA A 168 -16.41 31.47 -10.19
N ALA A 169 -17.25 30.71 -10.89
CA ALA A 169 -18.38 30.04 -10.27
C ALA A 169 -17.93 29.13 -9.12
N ALA A 170 -18.72 29.06 -8.06
CA ALA A 170 -18.44 28.12 -6.97
C ALA A 170 -18.43 26.67 -7.50
N PRO A 171 -17.54 25.78 -7.00
CA PRO A 171 -17.61 24.36 -7.34
C PRO A 171 -18.94 23.76 -6.85
N ALA A 172 -19.31 22.60 -7.40
CA ALA A 172 -20.44 21.85 -6.87
C ALA A 172 -20.18 21.48 -5.38
N PRO A 173 -21.19 21.54 -4.50
CA PRO A 173 -21.02 21.15 -3.10
C PRO A 173 -20.73 19.64 -3.00
N PHE A 174 -20.05 19.23 -1.92
CA PHE A 174 -20.09 17.84 -1.49
C PHE A 174 -21.53 17.54 -1.02
N VAL A 175 -22.08 16.42 -1.50
CA VAL A 175 -23.44 15.97 -1.11
C VAL A 175 -23.41 14.48 -0.92
N GLY A 176 -23.85 14.02 0.26
CA GLY A 176 -24.01 12.59 0.53
C GLY A 176 -23.34 12.11 1.83
N TYR A 177 -23.20 10.82 1.92
CA TYR A 177 -22.69 10.11 3.09
C TYR A 177 -21.29 9.53 2.82
N PRO A 178 -20.32 9.62 3.75
CA PRO A 178 -19.06 8.90 3.64
C PRO A 178 -19.30 7.40 3.51
N ALA A 179 -18.72 6.78 2.49
CA ALA A 179 -19.02 5.40 2.14
C ALA A 179 -17.79 4.48 2.13
N GLY A 180 -16.64 4.99 2.51
CA GLY A 180 -15.44 4.20 2.77
C GLY A 180 -15.58 3.27 3.97
N GLY A 181 -14.66 2.37 4.12
CA GLY A 181 -14.62 1.40 5.22
C GLY A 181 -13.95 0.10 4.84
N THR A 182 -14.22 -0.94 5.62
CA THR A 182 -13.57 -2.24 5.48
C THR A 182 -14.54 -3.41 5.54
N THR A 183 -14.14 -4.55 4.97
CA THR A 183 -14.79 -5.84 5.13
C THR A 183 -13.80 -6.89 5.63
N ASN A 184 -14.24 -7.74 6.57
CA ASN A 184 -13.50 -8.92 7.00
C ASN A 184 -13.85 -10.09 6.09
N LEU A 185 -12.83 -10.77 5.57
CA LEU A 185 -12.96 -11.93 4.69
C LEU A 185 -12.46 -13.18 5.40
N LEU A 186 -13.21 -14.26 5.30
CA LEU A 186 -12.85 -15.54 5.88
C LEU A 186 -12.39 -16.52 4.80
N PHE A 187 -11.15 -17.02 4.94
CA PHE A 187 -10.59 -18.04 4.06
C PHE A 187 -10.20 -19.28 4.86
N ARG A 188 -10.71 -20.46 4.45
CA ARG A 188 -10.51 -21.72 5.15
C ARG A 188 -10.48 -22.88 4.17
N ASP A 189 -9.63 -23.88 4.41
CA ASP A 189 -9.52 -25.11 3.61
C ASP A 189 -9.27 -24.82 2.11
N ALA A 190 -8.38 -23.85 1.83
CA ALA A 190 -8.06 -23.38 0.48
C ALA A 190 -9.28 -22.81 -0.29
N GLY A 191 -10.30 -22.33 0.42
CA GLY A 191 -11.49 -21.72 -0.15
C GLY A 191 -12.01 -20.53 0.65
N TRP A 192 -12.79 -19.69 0.00
CA TRP A 192 -13.48 -18.58 0.63
C TRP A 192 -14.71 -19.08 1.40
N ALA A 193 -14.90 -18.58 2.62
CA ALA A 193 -15.95 -19.05 3.53
C ALA A 193 -16.97 -17.97 3.90
N GLY A 194 -16.66 -16.68 3.72
CA GLY A 194 -17.59 -15.60 3.99
C GLY A 194 -16.94 -14.22 3.99
N ALA A 195 -17.77 -13.20 4.13
CA ALA A 195 -17.36 -11.81 4.33
C ALA A 195 -18.40 -11.06 5.14
N THR A 196 -18.00 -10.04 5.90
CA THR A 196 -18.87 -9.14 6.67
C THR A 196 -18.30 -7.72 6.66
N GLY A 197 -19.15 -6.70 6.75
CA GLY A 197 -18.69 -5.33 7.01
C GLY A 197 -18.03 -5.23 8.40
N SER A 198 -16.96 -4.45 8.53
CA SER A 198 -16.23 -4.30 9.80
C SER A 198 -16.20 -2.86 10.33
N ILE A 199 -15.82 -1.89 9.49
CA ILE A 199 -15.91 -0.47 9.80
C ILE A 199 -16.57 0.26 8.62
N GLY A 200 -17.33 1.31 8.90
CA GLY A 200 -17.96 2.16 7.87
C GLY A 200 -17.91 3.64 8.23
N GLY A 201 -18.41 4.49 7.32
CA GLY A 201 -18.48 5.93 7.53
C GLY A 201 -17.11 6.64 7.50
N THR A 202 -16.11 6.00 6.98
CA THR A 202 -14.81 6.58 6.62
C THR A 202 -14.84 7.02 5.15
N LEU A 203 -13.75 7.57 4.62
CA LEU A 203 -13.71 8.14 3.28
C LEU A 203 -12.39 7.82 2.58
N GLY A 204 -12.46 7.22 1.37
CA GLY A 204 -11.27 6.93 0.58
C GLY A 204 -10.30 5.99 1.32
N ASN A 205 -10.78 4.85 1.81
CA ASN A 205 -9.89 3.87 2.44
C ASN A 205 -9.07 3.16 1.37
N CYS A 206 -7.87 3.69 1.08
CA CYS A 206 -6.97 3.14 0.09
C CYS A 206 -6.23 1.92 0.64
N ALA A 207 -5.05 2.07 1.20
CA ALA A 207 -4.33 0.95 1.78
C ALA A 207 -4.28 0.99 3.32
N GLY A 208 -3.25 0.45 3.91
CA GLY A 208 -3.08 0.32 5.36
C GLY A 208 -1.99 -0.68 5.70
N GLY A 209 -2.08 -1.32 6.87
CA GLY A 209 -1.10 -2.32 7.27
C GLY A 209 -1.56 -3.24 8.40
N PRO A 210 -1.14 -4.53 8.39
CA PRO A 210 -1.41 -5.45 9.48
C PRO A 210 -0.55 -5.10 10.71
N THR A 211 -1.14 -5.23 11.89
CA THR A 211 -0.39 -5.09 13.14
C THR A 211 0.18 -6.44 13.59
N PRO A 212 1.25 -6.44 14.36
CA PRO A 212 1.78 -7.67 14.97
C PRO A 212 0.83 -8.35 15.96
N TRP A 213 -0.17 -7.62 16.46
CA TRP A 213 -1.17 -8.12 17.42
C TRP A 213 -2.49 -8.54 16.77
N GLY A 214 -2.54 -8.60 15.42
CA GLY A 214 -3.63 -9.27 14.72
C GLY A 214 -4.81 -8.38 14.32
N THR A 215 -4.60 -7.05 14.26
CA THR A 215 -5.54 -6.08 13.73
C THR A 215 -5.06 -5.51 12.39
N TRP A 216 -5.89 -4.71 11.76
CA TRP A 216 -5.59 -3.95 10.54
C TRP A 216 -5.69 -2.46 10.82
N LEU A 217 -4.72 -1.70 10.37
CA LEU A 217 -4.79 -0.24 10.35
C LEU A 217 -5.23 0.19 8.96
N THR A 218 -6.45 0.75 8.85
CA THR A 218 -6.99 1.27 7.58
C THR A 218 -6.75 2.76 7.48
N CYS A 219 -6.34 3.22 6.29
CA CYS A 219 -5.92 4.59 6.01
C CYS A 219 -6.97 5.33 5.17
N GLU A 220 -7.31 6.56 5.56
CA GLU A 220 -8.11 7.47 4.73
C GLU A 220 -7.19 8.30 3.83
N GLU A 221 -7.25 8.07 2.52
CA GLU A 221 -6.49 8.81 1.51
C GLU A 221 -7.18 10.14 1.15
N THR A 222 -7.39 10.96 2.14
CA THR A 222 -8.02 12.28 2.00
C THR A 222 -7.68 13.18 3.18
N ILE A 223 -7.91 14.48 3.07
CA ILE A 223 -7.77 15.45 4.18
C ILE A 223 -8.96 16.40 4.29
N TYR A 224 -10.14 15.96 3.85
CA TYR A 224 -11.32 16.82 3.90
C TYR A 224 -11.80 17.04 5.33
N ASP A 225 -12.14 18.31 5.61
CA ASP A 225 -12.83 18.71 6.83
C ASP A 225 -14.29 19.06 6.49
N PHE A 226 -15.20 18.16 6.82
CA PHE A 226 -16.63 18.38 6.62
C PHE A 226 -17.34 18.93 7.87
N SER A 227 -16.62 19.27 8.95
CA SER A 227 -17.23 19.72 10.20
C SER A 227 -18.08 20.99 10.01
N GLY A 228 -17.66 21.89 9.11
CA GLY A 228 -18.42 23.10 8.76
C GLY A 228 -19.67 22.87 7.89
N ILE A 229 -19.89 21.66 7.38
CA ILE A 229 -20.98 21.32 6.45
C ILE A 229 -21.74 20.04 6.88
N GLY A 230 -21.77 19.75 8.17
CA GLY A 230 -22.57 18.69 8.78
C GLY A 230 -21.87 17.35 8.99
N GLY A 231 -20.61 17.22 8.58
CA GLY A 231 -19.82 15.98 8.71
C GLY A 231 -18.71 16.06 9.76
N LYS A 232 -17.69 15.24 9.56
CA LYS A 232 -16.48 15.16 10.42
C LYS A 232 -15.22 15.49 9.61
N LYS A 233 -14.08 15.63 10.29
CA LYS A 233 -12.76 15.64 9.66
C LYS A 233 -12.41 14.22 9.19
N HIS A 234 -11.72 14.12 8.06
CA HIS A 234 -11.19 12.88 7.48
C HIS A 234 -9.69 13.02 7.21
N GLY A 235 -9.02 11.91 6.94
CA GLY A 235 -7.58 11.84 6.70
C GLY A 235 -6.83 11.18 7.85
N TYR A 236 -7.46 10.18 8.48
CA TYR A 236 -6.92 9.48 9.65
C TYR A 236 -6.74 7.98 9.40
N VAL A 237 -6.09 7.35 10.37
CA VAL A 237 -5.96 5.89 10.48
C VAL A 237 -6.93 5.39 11.54
N PHE A 238 -7.54 4.21 11.26
CA PHE A 238 -8.46 3.52 12.19
C PHE A 238 -8.01 2.08 12.40
N GLU A 239 -8.33 1.51 13.55
CA GLU A 239 -7.96 0.14 13.88
C GLU A 239 -9.14 -0.82 13.77
N VAL A 240 -8.97 -1.88 12.96
CA VAL A 240 -9.99 -2.87 12.61
C VAL A 240 -9.60 -4.23 13.15
N ASP A 241 -10.47 -4.85 13.94
CA ASP A 241 -10.25 -6.18 14.50
C ASP A 241 -10.63 -7.30 13.52
N ALA A 242 -10.04 -8.48 13.72
CA ALA A 242 -10.43 -9.70 13.02
C ALA A 242 -11.87 -10.12 13.35
N ASP A 243 -12.38 -9.77 14.55
CA ASP A 243 -13.80 -9.77 14.87
C ASP A 243 -14.36 -8.37 14.59
N ALA A 244 -15.19 -8.25 13.56
CA ALA A 244 -15.70 -6.96 13.09
C ALA A 244 -16.41 -6.14 14.19
N GLY A 245 -17.05 -6.81 15.15
CA GLY A 245 -17.77 -6.17 16.27
C GLY A 245 -16.86 -5.44 17.27
N ASP A 246 -15.58 -5.82 17.34
CA ASP A 246 -14.59 -5.29 18.25
C ASP A 246 -13.76 -4.13 17.64
N SER A 247 -13.96 -3.83 16.36
CA SER A 247 -13.29 -2.74 15.63
C SER A 247 -13.54 -1.36 16.29
N ILE A 248 -12.56 -0.44 16.18
CA ILE A 248 -12.64 0.92 16.74
C ILE A 248 -12.92 1.91 15.62
N ALA A 249 -14.11 2.54 15.65
CA ALA A 249 -14.51 3.57 14.68
C ALA A 249 -14.14 5.01 15.12
N ASP A 250 -13.12 5.14 15.96
CA ASP A 250 -12.53 6.42 16.33
C ASP A 250 -11.15 6.57 15.67
N PRO A 251 -10.78 7.76 15.17
CA PRO A 251 -9.50 7.96 14.51
C PRO A 251 -8.34 7.97 15.50
N ILE A 252 -7.19 7.46 15.09
CA ILE A 252 -5.93 7.56 15.84
C ILE A 252 -5.29 8.93 15.55
N ILE A 253 -5.81 9.99 16.19
CA ILE A 253 -5.43 11.39 15.92
C ILE A 253 -3.91 11.61 16.01
N GLY A 254 -3.23 10.90 16.92
CA GLY A 254 -1.78 11.01 17.11
C GLY A 254 -0.94 10.61 15.90
N MET A 255 -1.46 9.78 15.02
CA MET A 255 -0.83 9.37 13.76
C MET A 255 -0.90 10.45 12.67
N GLY A 256 -1.62 11.53 12.90
CA GLY A 256 -1.70 12.68 12.00
C GLY A 256 -2.96 12.71 11.14
N ARG A 257 -3.13 13.86 10.47
CA ARG A 257 -4.17 14.08 9.46
C ARG A 257 -3.53 14.51 8.15
N PHE A 258 -3.39 13.57 7.25
CA PHE A 258 -2.83 13.75 5.90
C PHE A 258 -3.48 12.76 4.92
N VAL A 259 -3.11 12.79 3.67
CA VAL A 259 -3.59 11.84 2.66
C VAL A 259 -2.90 10.50 2.90
N HIS A 260 -3.41 9.77 3.91
CA HIS A 260 -2.81 8.49 4.32
C HIS A 260 -3.00 7.43 3.24
N GLU A 261 -1.87 6.91 2.74
CA GLU A 261 -1.90 5.78 1.82
C GLU A 261 -1.79 4.47 2.58
N ALA A 262 -0.65 4.17 3.15
CA ALA A 262 -0.39 2.91 3.82
C ALA A 262 0.42 3.08 5.12
N VAL A 263 0.39 2.03 5.95
CA VAL A 263 1.19 1.96 7.17
C VAL A 263 1.85 0.60 7.33
N ALA A 264 2.98 0.56 8.04
CA ALA A 264 3.61 -0.70 8.45
C ALA A 264 4.18 -0.59 9.87
N VAL A 265 3.93 -1.62 10.68
CA VAL A 265 4.35 -1.65 12.07
C VAL A 265 5.67 -2.42 12.22
N ASP A 266 6.65 -1.83 12.89
CA ASP A 266 7.84 -2.54 13.35
C ASP A 266 7.48 -3.40 14.58
N PRO A 267 7.48 -4.72 14.49
CA PRO A 267 7.08 -5.58 15.60
C PRO A 267 8.06 -5.54 16.79
N THR A 268 9.25 -4.95 16.60
CA THR A 268 10.27 -4.85 17.66
C THR A 268 10.03 -3.65 18.56
N THR A 269 9.59 -2.53 17.99
CA THR A 269 9.42 -1.25 18.70
C THR A 269 7.98 -0.84 18.89
N GLY A 270 7.05 -1.41 18.11
CA GLY A 270 5.67 -0.96 18.01
C GLY A 270 5.50 0.36 17.22
N TYR A 271 6.59 0.89 16.64
CA TYR A 271 6.50 2.12 15.83
C TYR A 271 5.76 1.85 14.53
N VAL A 272 4.90 2.78 14.15
CA VAL A 272 4.15 2.72 12.90
C VAL A 272 4.78 3.66 11.89
N TYR A 273 5.17 3.15 10.73
CA TYR A 273 5.70 3.93 9.61
C TYR A 273 4.58 4.18 8.62
N GLU A 274 4.49 5.40 8.07
CA GLU A 274 3.32 5.90 7.36
C GLU A 274 3.72 6.64 6.08
N THR A 275 2.98 6.41 5.00
CA THR A 275 3.15 7.09 3.71
C THR A 275 2.00 8.05 3.44
N GLU A 276 2.27 9.09 2.66
CA GLU A 276 1.30 10.10 2.23
C GLU A 276 1.29 10.19 0.70
N ASP A 277 0.12 10.02 0.07
CA ASP A 277 -0.03 10.28 -1.36
C ASP A 277 -0.34 11.74 -1.63
N ASN A 278 0.70 12.50 -1.95
CA ASN A 278 0.54 13.84 -2.49
C ASN A 278 1.75 14.20 -3.36
N ARG A 279 1.51 14.54 -4.61
CA ARG A 279 2.57 14.72 -5.61
C ARG A 279 3.51 15.87 -5.25
N ASN A 280 4.81 15.54 -5.00
CA ASN A 280 5.91 16.46 -4.65
C ASN A 280 5.71 17.28 -3.36
N VAL A 281 4.65 17.02 -2.62
CA VAL A 281 4.32 17.69 -1.36
C VAL A 281 3.90 16.70 -0.29
N SER A 282 4.43 15.49 -0.33
CA SER A 282 4.30 14.46 0.68
C SER A 282 5.58 14.26 1.47
N ALA A 283 5.47 13.60 2.62
CA ALA A 283 6.58 13.23 3.48
C ALA A 283 6.45 11.77 3.92
N PHE A 284 7.55 11.20 4.42
CA PHE A 284 7.56 9.90 5.05
C PHE A 284 7.51 10.07 6.56
N PHE A 285 6.53 9.46 7.20
CA PHE A 285 6.28 9.63 8.63
C PHE A 285 6.56 8.36 9.44
N ARG A 286 6.68 8.54 10.76
CA ARG A 286 6.51 7.48 11.74
C ARG A 286 5.78 7.99 12.96
N TYR A 287 4.91 7.16 13.51
CA TYR A 287 4.29 7.37 14.80
C TYR A 287 5.05 6.55 15.86
N VAL A 288 5.43 7.22 16.95
CA VAL A 288 6.07 6.62 18.12
C VAL A 288 5.02 6.57 19.23
N PRO A 289 4.31 5.44 19.42
CA PRO A 289 3.24 5.35 20.39
C PRO A 289 3.79 5.48 21.82
N ALA A 290 3.00 6.10 22.71
CA ALA A 290 3.32 6.14 24.13
C ALA A 290 3.03 4.79 24.82
N ASP A 291 2.06 4.05 24.30
CA ASP A 291 1.72 2.70 24.74
C ASP A 291 2.20 1.68 23.70
N THR A 292 3.20 0.90 24.08
CA THR A 292 3.81 -0.15 23.26
C THR A 292 3.39 -1.56 23.68
N SER A 293 2.25 -1.71 24.38
CA SER A 293 1.74 -3.01 24.81
C SER A 293 1.45 -3.95 23.64
N GLY A 294 1.17 -3.40 22.44
CA GLY A 294 0.80 -4.19 21.27
C GLY A 294 -0.57 -4.85 21.43
N GLU A 295 -1.50 -4.17 22.07
CA GLU A 295 -2.89 -4.57 22.21
C GLU A 295 -3.79 -3.67 21.38
N MET A 296 -4.98 -4.15 21.01
CA MET A 296 -5.99 -3.36 20.33
C MET A 296 -6.28 -2.08 21.11
N GLY A 297 -6.29 -0.92 20.43
CA GLY A 297 -6.51 0.38 21.03
C GLY A 297 -5.26 1.02 21.67
N SER A 298 -4.12 0.33 21.79
CA SER A 298 -2.90 0.90 22.37
C SER A 298 -2.42 2.17 21.64
N LEU A 299 -2.59 2.22 20.30
CA LEU A 299 -2.19 3.38 19.50
C LEU A 299 -3.00 4.65 19.78
N HIS A 300 -4.20 4.54 20.42
CA HIS A 300 -5.02 5.68 20.82
C HIS A 300 -4.52 6.35 22.12
N ASN A 301 -3.60 5.72 22.86
CA ASN A 301 -3.10 6.20 24.15
C ASN A 301 -2.04 7.31 24.02
N GLY A 302 -1.97 7.98 22.87
CA GLY A 302 -1.05 9.07 22.57
C GLY A 302 0.31 8.59 22.07
N GLY A 303 1.13 9.54 21.66
CA GLY A 303 2.44 9.28 21.07
C GLY A 303 3.01 10.53 20.40
N LYS A 304 3.99 10.34 19.55
CA LYS A 304 4.63 11.39 18.76
C LYS A 304 4.64 11.06 17.29
N LEU A 305 4.12 11.95 16.46
CA LEU A 305 4.33 11.89 15.02
C LEU A 305 5.66 12.55 14.67
N GLN A 306 6.44 11.89 13.81
CA GLN A 306 7.73 12.37 13.32
C GLN A 306 7.80 12.22 11.81
N ALA A 307 8.51 13.13 11.14
CA ALA A 307 8.79 13.04 9.70
C ALA A 307 10.26 12.76 9.43
N ALA A 308 10.55 12.04 8.37
CA ALA A 308 11.90 11.72 7.95
C ALA A 308 12.63 12.96 7.41
N ARG A 309 13.92 13.07 7.76
CA ARG A 309 14.87 14.03 7.21
C ARG A 309 16.15 13.28 6.85
N ILE A 310 16.73 13.57 5.69
CA ILE A 310 18.04 13.03 5.33
C ILE A 310 19.10 13.72 6.20
N LYS A 311 19.76 12.94 7.03
CA LYS A 311 20.88 13.36 7.89
C LYS A 311 22.19 13.33 7.14
N THR A 312 22.41 12.28 6.33
CA THR A 312 23.65 12.03 5.62
C THR A 312 23.39 11.43 4.25
N ILE A 313 24.04 11.95 3.22
CA ILE A 313 24.10 11.32 1.91
C ILE A 313 25.20 10.25 1.98
N VAL A 314 24.82 8.98 1.95
CA VAL A 314 25.76 7.86 2.00
C VAL A 314 26.30 7.53 0.62
N ARG A 315 25.39 7.48 -0.36
CA ARG A 315 25.69 7.28 -1.76
C ARG A 315 24.67 8.01 -2.63
N LYS A 316 25.13 8.72 -3.61
CA LYS A 316 24.30 9.30 -4.66
C LYS A 316 25.06 9.30 -5.98
N ALA A 317 24.38 8.94 -7.06
CA ALA A 317 24.94 8.88 -8.40
C ALA A 317 25.43 10.27 -8.88
N ALA A 318 24.62 11.30 -8.65
CA ALA A 318 24.98 12.70 -8.91
C ALA A 318 25.29 13.43 -7.60
N PRO A 319 26.36 14.25 -7.54
CA PRO A 319 26.66 15.06 -6.35
C PRO A 319 25.49 15.98 -5.98
N ALA A 320 25.17 16.05 -4.68
CA ALA A 320 24.13 16.91 -4.14
C ALA A 320 24.53 17.43 -2.76
N THR A 321 24.05 18.62 -2.41
CA THR A 321 24.10 19.11 -1.03
C THR A 321 23.01 18.43 -0.20
N LEU A 322 23.13 18.49 1.12
CA LEU A 322 22.12 17.92 2.02
C LEU A 322 20.74 18.59 1.85
N ALA A 323 20.73 19.92 1.62
CA ALA A 323 19.50 20.65 1.34
C ALA A 323 18.83 20.18 0.04
N GLN A 324 19.61 19.99 -1.03
CA GLN A 324 19.10 19.44 -2.30
C GLN A 324 18.61 18.00 -2.15
N ALA A 325 19.28 17.19 -1.32
CA ALA A 325 18.85 15.82 -1.06
C ALA A 325 17.49 15.78 -0.35
N ASN A 326 17.26 16.62 0.65
CA ASN A 326 15.96 16.72 1.33
C ASN A 326 14.86 17.30 0.43
N ASP A 327 15.19 18.26 -0.44
CA ASP A 327 14.20 18.88 -1.32
C ASP A 327 13.83 18.01 -2.54
N GLN A 328 14.79 17.28 -3.12
CA GLN A 328 14.57 16.56 -4.39
C GLN A 328 15.23 15.18 -4.46
N GLY A 329 15.96 14.76 -3.43
CA GLY A 329 16.73 13.51 -3.47
C GLY A 329 15.86 12.28 -3.66
N LEU A 330 14.70 12.25 -3.01
CA LEU A 330 13.76 11.14 -3.16
C LEU A 330 12.87 11.32 -4.40
N LEU A 331 12.65 12.55 -4.89
CA LEU A 331 11.85 12.81 -6.07
C LEU A 331 12.48 12.32 -7.39
N ASN A 332 13.79 12.16 -7.44
CA ASN A 332 14.51 11.66 -8.63
C ASN A 332 15.72 10.83 -8.23
N PRO A 333 15.49 9.61 -7.75
CA PRO A 333 16.57 8.71 -7.39
C PRO A 333 17.17 8.00 -8.61
N ASP A 334 18.38 7.46 -8.39
CA ASP A 334 18.96 6.38 -9.18
C ASP A 334 19.05 5.10 -8.34
N ILE A 335 19.04 3.93 -8.98
CA ILE A 335 19.20 2.64 -8.28
C ILE A 335 20.50 2.66 -7.48
N GLY A 336 20.38 2.38 -6.19
CA GLY A 336 21.51 2.36 -5.25
C GLY A 336 21.82 3.71 -4.60
N ASP A 337 21.07 4.78 -4.86
CA ASP A 337 21.12 5.96 -4.00
C ASP A 337 20.80 5.57 -2.57
N GLU A 338 21.56 6.09 -1.60
CA GLU A 338 21.45 5.68 -0.20
C GLU A 338 21.65 6.87 0.74
N TYR A 339 20.74 6.97 1.71
CA TYR A 339 20.70 8.02 2.71
C TYR A 339 20.61 7.46 4.12
N GLU A 340 21.21 8.13 5.10
CA GLU A 340 20.91 7.92 6.52
C GLU A 340 19.82 8.91 6.93
N LEU A 341 18.75 8.40 7.54
CA LEU A 341 17.62 9.20 8.00
C LEU A 341 17.78 9.59 9.48
N GLU A 342 17.25 10.75 9.81
CA GLU A 342 16.86 11.17 11.16
C GLU A 342 15.40 11.63 11.16
N TRP A 343 14.84 11.98 12.31
CA TRP A 343 13.44 12.26 12.47
C TRP A 343 13.22 13.61 13.10
N VAL A 344 12.27 14.39 12.59
CA VAL A 344 11.85 15.68 13.14
C VAL A 344 10.44 15.56 13.72
N ASP A 345 10.20 16.12 14.91
CA ASP A 345 8.92 16.04 15.60
C ASP A 345 7.88 16.92 14.91
N ILE A 346 6.66 16.41 14.74
CA ILE A 346 5.49 17.15 14.27
C ILE A 346 4.72 17.62 15.49
N ALA A 347 4.72 18.93 15.71
CA ALA A 347 4.16 19.53 16.93
C ALA A 347 2.63 19.43 17.00
N ASN A 348 1.95 19.51 15.85
CA ASN A 348 0.49 19.38 15.73
C ASN A 348 0.14 18.38 14.65
N PRO A 349 -0.09 17.09 14.98
CA PRO A 349 -0.45 16.06 14.01
C PRO A 349 -1.80 16.31 13.32
N ASP A 350 -2.74 17.00 13.97
CA ASP A 350 -4.07 17.34 13.42
C ASP A 350 -4.14 18.77 12.83
N ALA A 351 -2.99 19.35 12.47
CA ALA A 351 -2.96 20.68 11.88
C ALA A 351 -3.73 20.70 10.54
N ASP A 352 -4.47 21.79 10.33
CA ASP A 352 -5.20 21.98 9.09
C ASP A 352 -4.25 22.09 7.89
N PRO A 353 -4.69 21.61 6.71
CA PRO A 353 -3.91 21.70 5.49
C PRO A 353 -3.74 23.15 5.05
N VAL A 354 -2.67 23.39 4.29
CA VAL A 354 -2.35 24.70 3.72
C VAL A 354 -2.24 24.62 2.20
N VAL A 355 -2.52 25.74 1.54
CA VAL A 355 -2.28 25.87 0.10
C VAL A 355 -0.87 26.43 -0.10
N VAL A 356 -0.08 25.73 -0.89
CA VAL A 356 1.30 26.11 -1.22
C VAL A 356 1.50 26.23 -2.73
N ALA A 357 2.39 27.15 -3.15
CA ALA A 357 2.66 27.38 -4.56
C ALA A 357 4.14 27.16 -4.89
N GLY A 358 4.45 26.95 -6.18
CA GLY A 358 5.81 26.90 -6.67
C GLY A 358 6.63 25.72 -6.17
N GLN A 359 6.02 24.55 -6.02
CA GLN A 359 6.67 23.34 -5.53
C GLN A 359 7.52 22.67 -6.62
N PRO A 360 8.51 21.81 -6.25
CA PRO A 360 9.33 21.04 -7.20
C PRO A 360 8.48 20.30 -8.24
N GLY A 361 9.08 20.01 -9.40
CA GLY A 361 8.39 19.30 -10.50
C GLY A 361 7.35 20.14 -11.24
N GLY A 362 7.27 21.46 -10.99
CA GLY A 362 6.35 22.37 -11.67
C GLY A 362 4.93 22.36 -11.11
N VAL A 363 4.74 21.92 -9.87
CA VAL A 363 3.46 22.03 -9.15
C VAL A 363 3.20 23.50 -8.85
N SER A 364 2.25 24.11 -9.57
CA SER A 364 1.95 25.54 -9.44
C SER A 364 1.19 25.87 -8.15
N LEU A 365 0.29 25.00 -7.73
CA LEU A 365 -0.48 25.10 -6.49
C LEU A 365 -0.79 23.70 -5.97
N ALA A 366 -0.60 23.47 -4.68
CA ALA A 366 -0.90 22.20 -4.02
C ALA A 366 -1.62 22.42 -2.69
N PHE A 367 -2.44 21.45 -2.32
CA PHE A 367 -3.10 21.35 -1.02
C PHE A 367 -2.27 20.40 -0.16
N MET A 368 -1.38 20.96 0.66
CA MET A 368 -0.41 20.23 1.48
C MET A 368 -0.99 20.01 2.88
N SER A 369 -0.87 18.80 3.42
CA SER A 369 -1.28 18.52 4.79
C SER A 369 -0.51 19.35 5.81
N GLY A 370 -1.14 19.64 6.95
CA GLY A 370 -0.49 20.37 8.04
C GLY A 370 0.76 19.69 8.58
N PRO A 371 0.76 18.35 8.80
CA PRO A 371 1.96 17.60 9.17
C PRO A 371 3.11 17.72 8.15
N THR A 372 2.84 17.57 6.85
CA THR A 372 3.86 17.73 5.80
C THR A 372 4.40 19.15 5.72
N HIS A 373 3.54 20.16 5.87
CA HIS A 373 3.99 21.54 5.94
C HIS A 373 4.97 21.79 7.11
N GLN A 374 4.70 21.22 8.29
CA GLN A 374 5.60 21.26 9.44
C GLN A 374 6.92 20.50 9.16
N ALA A 375 6.84 19.31 8.53
CA ALA A 375 8.02 18.52 8.17
C ALA A 375 8.95 19.29 7.24
N ILE A 376 8.42 19.82 6.13
CA ILE A 376 9.22 20.53 5.12
C ILE A 376 9.81 21.82 5.69
N SER A 377 9.07 22.56 6.54
CA SER A 377 9.60 23.76 7.19
C SER A 377 10.77 23.50 8.15
N GLN A 378 10.92 22.24 8.61
CA GLN A 378 12.05 21.75 9.40
C GLN A 378 13.13 21.06 8.55
N GLY A 379 13.06 21.14 7.22
CA GLY A 379 13.99 20.48 6.30
C GLY A 379 13.76 18.98 6.14
N GLY A 380 12.53 18.50 6.37
CA GLY A 380 12.11 17.12 6.10
C GLY A 380 12.25 16.73 4.62
N ALA A 381 12.49 15.46 4.36
CA ALA A 381 12.63 14.92 3.02
C ALA A 381 11.27 14.85 2.30
N ARG A 382 11.26 15.30 1.03
CA ARG A 382 10.07 15.25 0.18
C ARG A 382 9.98 13.92 -0.55
N MET A 383 8.77 13.39 -0.66
CA MET A 383 8.38 12.30 -1.55
C MET A 383 7.38 12.80 -2.62
N SER A 384 7.13 11.97 -3.61
CA SER A 384 6.15 12.25 -4.66
C SER A 384 5.18 11.09 -4.80
N ARG A 385 4.04 11.18 -4.10
CA ARG A 385 3.08 10.11 -3.99
C ARG A 385 3.70 8.89 -3.28
N GLY A 386 3.93 9.02 -1.96
CA GLY A 386 4.33 7.90 -1.11
C GLY A 386 3.15 6.95 -0.93
N GLU A 387 3.26 5.76 -1.49
CA GLU A 387 2.19 4.76 -1.59
C GLU A 387 2.43 3.59 -0.63
N GLY A 388 2.29 2.36 -1.10
CA GLY A 388 2.41 1.16 -0.30
C GLY A 388 3.68 1.08 0.53
N ILE A 389 3.55 0.55 1.74
CA ILE A 389 4.67 0.22 2.63
C ILE A 389 4.48 -1.17 3.24
N TRP A 390 5.56 -1.93 3.39
CA TRP A 390 5.51 -3.27 3.98
C TRP A 390 6.72 -3.57 4.84
N TYR A 391 6.47 -4.11 6.05
CA TYR A 391 7.54 -4.59 6.93
C TYR A 391 7.97 -6.02 6.55
N SER A 392 9.27 -6.26 6.49
CA SER A 392 9.84 -7.62 6.40
C SER A 392 11.23 -7.67 7.00
N ALA A 393 11.44 -8.58 7.96
CA ALA A 393 12.76 -8.92 8.52
C ALA A 393 13.63 -7.71 8.91
N GLY A 394 13.06 -6.75 9.64
CA GLY A 394 13.77 -5.56 10.13
C GLY A 394 13.96 -4.45 9.10
N LYS A 395 13.18 -4.50 8.01
CA LYS A 395 13.19 -3.52 6.91
C LYS A 395 11.78 -3.06 6.59
N MET A 396 11.66 -1.81 6.11
CA MET A 396 10.47 -1.31 5.42
C MET A 396 10.75 -1.20 3.93
N PHE A 397 9.84 -1.72 3.12
CA PHE A 397 9.81 -1.54 1.67
C PHE A 397 8.75 -0.49 1.37
N ILE A 398 9.15 0.60 0.71
CA ILE A 398 8.33 1.80 0.55
C ILE A 398 8.26 2.14 -0.93
N VAL A 399 7.07 2.38 -1.43
CA VAL A 399 6.84 2.82 -2.81
C VAL A 399 6.74 4.34 -2.85
N ASP A 400 7.38 4.95 -3.84
CA ASP A 400 7.19 6.34 -4.27
C ASP A 400 6.77 6.28 -5.74
N THR A 401 5.46 6.31 -6.01
CA THR A 401 4.89 5.93 -7.31
C THR A 401 5.21 6.92 -8.42
N ALA A 402 5.53 8.16 -8.07
CA ALA A 402 5.87 9.19 -9.04
C ALA A 402 7.34 9.60 -9.02
N ALA A 403 8.20 8.90 -8.25
CA ALA A 403 9.63 9.15 -8.26
C ALA A 403 10.23 9.00 -9.67
N GLY A 404 11.19 9.85 -9.99
CA GLY A 404 11.79 9.94 -11.31
C GLY A 404 11.42 11.22 -12.05
N THR A 405 11.58 11.21 -13.36
CA THR A 405 11.30 12.39 -14.21
C THR A 405 10.44 11.99 -15.40
N ASP A 406 9.56 12.89 -15.81
CA ASP A 406 8.84 12.78 -17.08
C ASP A 406 9.70 13.16 -18.30
N SER A 407 9.11 13.11 -19.49
CA SER A 407 9.77 13.50 -20.76
C SER A 407 10.21 14.99 -20.82
N ARG A 408 9.74 15.82 -19.88
CA ARG A 408 10.14 17.22 -19.74
C ARG A 408 11.15 17.43 -18.62
N SER A 409 11.72 16.34 -18.08
CA SER A 409 12.68 16.34 -16.96
C SER A 409 12.13 16.97 -15.66
N ARG A 410 10.81 16.94 -15.45
CA ARG A 410 10.21 17.41 -14.21
C ARG A 410 10.34 16.30 -13.16
N VAL A 411 10.97 16.61 -12.02
CA VAL A 411 11.18 15.69 -10.91
C VAL A 411 9.86 15.32 -10.24
N GLY A 412 9.75 14.09 -9.70
CA GLY A 412 8.53 13.58 -9.08
C GLY A 412 7.37 13.43 -10.06
N GLN A 413 7.66 13.17 -11.35
CA GLN A 413 6.72 12.96 -12.43
C GLN A 413 7.11 11.70 -13.24
N GLY A 414 7.88 10.79 -12.63
CA GLY A 414 8.37 9.56 -13.26
C GLY A 414 7.41 8.39 -13.08
N GLU A 415 7.95 7.20 -13.32
CA GLU A 415 7.21 5.93 -13.32
C GLU A 415 7.41 5.14 -12.01
N GLY A 416 8.03 5.77 -10.99
CA GLY A 416 8.13 5.27 -9.64
C GLY A 416 9.43 4.60 -9.23
N ALA A 417 9.57 4.44 -7.92
CA ALA A 417 10.71 3.80 -7.26
C ALA A 417 10.26 2.98 -6.05
N VAL A 418 11.11 2.04 -5.65
CA VAL A 418 10.98 1.28 -4.40
C VAL A 418 12.21 1.54 -3.54
N TRP A 419 11.95 1.93 -2.31
CA TRP A 419 12.95 2.17 -1.28
C TRP A 419 12.97 1.03 -0.26
N GLU A 420 14.15 0.65 0.20
CA GLU A 420 14.38 -0.24 1.33
C GLU A 420 14.97 0.55 2.50
N LEU A 421 14.23 0.67 3.60
CA LEU A 421 14.72 1.24 4.85
C LEU A 421 15.15 0.13 5.81
N THR A 422 16.44 0.05 6.12
CA THR A 422 16.96 -0.85 7.17
C THR A 422 16.80 -0.19 8.54
N LEU A 423 15.89 -0.70 9.37
CA LEU A 423 15.49 -0.06 10.63
C LEU A 423 16.63 0.07 11.64
N ALA A 424 17.50 -0.95 11.75
CA ALA A 424 18.62 -0.93 12.69
C ALA A 424 19.66 0.18 12.44
N THR A 425 19.73 0.70 11.20
CA THR A 425 20.73 1.69 10.80
C THR A 425 20.13 2.97 10.25
N MET A 426 18.80 3.02 10.10
CA MET A 426 18.06 4.10 9.42
C MET A 426 18.62 4.40 8.02
N ARG A 427 19.08 3.37 7.31
CA ARG A 427 19.59 3.47 5.93
C ARG A 427 18.45 3.26 4.95
N LEU A 428 18.12 4.29 4.20
CA LEU A 428 17.14 4.29 3.11
C LEU A 428 17.86 4.17 1.78
N ARG A 429 17.56 3.10 1.02
CA ARG A 429 18.21 2.81 -0.26
C ARG A 429 17.19 2.60 -1.37
N ALA A 430 17.41 3.21 -2.53
CA ALA A 430 16.65 2.92 -3.74
C ALA A 430 17.06 1.56 -4.30
N ILE A 431 16.16 0.57 -4.22
CA ILE A 431 16.41 -0.81 -4.71
C ILE A 431 15.86 -1.05 -6.11
N PHE A 432 14.87 -0.28 -6.52
CA PHE A 432 14.28 -0.26 -7.86
C PHE A 432 13.91 1.17 -8.24
N VAL A 433 14.16 1.56 -9.49
CA VAL A 433 13.70 2.82 -10.06
C VAL A 433 13.28 2.56 -11.49
N SER A 434 12.04 2.88 -11.83
CA SER A 434 11.55 2.72 -13.18
C SER A 434 12.04 3.86 -14.08
N GLY A 435 12.58 3.50 -15.24
CA GLY A 435 12.98 4.45 -16.29
C GLY A 435 11.91 4.67 -17.36
N ASN A 436 10.91 3.80 -17.41
CA ASN A 436 9.76 3.90 -18.30
C ASN A 436 8.69 2.85 -17.93
N GLN A 437 7.50 2.97 -18.51
CA GLN A 437 6.36 2.09 -18.24
C GLN A 437 6.62 0.60 -18.54
N THR A 438 7.60 0.26 -19.38
CA THR A 438 7.92 -1.16 -19.67
C THR A 438 8.54 -1.84 -18.46
N ALA A 439 9.41 -1.16 -17.73
CA ALA A 439 10.07 -1.69 -16.53
C ALA A 439 9.15 -1.70 -15.31
N GLY A 440 8.34 -0.63 -15.14
CA GLY A 440 7.34 -0.48 -14.09
C GLY A 440 6.51 0.77 -14.38
N ASN A 441 5.20 0.68 -14.22
CA ASN A 441 4.26 1.74 -14.54
C ASN A 441 3.50 2.14 -13.26
N ASN A 442 4.07 3.11 -12.54
CA ASN A 442 3.54 3.63 -11.30
C ASN A 442 3.16 2.49 -10.32
N PRO A 443 4.15 1.76 -9.77
CA PRO A 443 3.87 0.82 -8.70
C PRO A 443 3.25 1.57 -7.52
N ASP A 444 2.25 0.97 -6.93
CA ASP A 444 1.45 1.50 -5.85
C ASP A 444 1.60 0.63 -4.60
N ASN A 445 0.74 -0.35 -4.41
CA ASN A 445 0.84 -1.25 -3.26
C ASN A 445 2.05 -2.20 -3.36
N VAL A 446 2.59 -2.59 -2.21
CA VAL A 446 3.72 -3.50 -2.09
C VAL A 446 3.47 -4.56 -1.02
N THR A 447 3.96 -5.77 -1.26
CA THR A 447 4.06 -6.81 -0.22
C THR A 447 5.37 -7.58 -0.37
N VAL A 448 5.78 -8.26 0.69
CA VAL A 448 6.96 -9.13 0.68
C VAL A 448 6.54 -10.56 1.02
N SER A 449 6.86 -11.49 0.15
CA SER A 449 6.56 -12.89 0.40
C SER A 449 7.34 -13.43 1.59
N PRO A 450 6.88 -14.47 2.29
CA PRO A 450 7.67 -15.16 3.31
C PRO A 450 9.00 -15.74 2.80
N ARG A 451 9.24 -15.73 1.48
CA ARG A 451 10.51 -16.10 0.84
C ARG A 451 11.45 -14.91 0.62
N GLY A 452 11.01 -13.70 0.97
CA GLY A 452 11.76 -12.45 0.85
C GLY A 452 11.65 -11.76 -0.52
N GLY A 453 10.79 -12.24 -1.43
CA GLY A 453 10.53 -11.59 -2.71
C GLY A 453 9.55 -10.43 -2.55
N VAL A 454 9.88 -9.29 -3.15
CA VAL A 454 9.01 -8.11 -3.19
C VAL A 454 8.06 -8.25 -4.37
N LEU A 455 6.78 -8.00 -4.13
CA LEU A 455 5.71 -7.95 -5.14
C LEU A 455 5.09 -6.56 -5.13
N LEU A 456 4.92 -5.97 -6.32
CA LEU A 456 4.34 -4.65 -6.53
C LEU A 456 3.03 -4.78 -7.30
N CYS A 457 2.04 -4.01 -6.93
CA CYS A 457 0.82 -3.76 -7.69
C CYS A 457 1.01 -2.48 -8.51
N GLU A 458 0.61 -2.47 -9.79
CA GLU A 458 0.68 -1.27 -10.63
C GLU A 458 -0.67 -0.53 -10.70
N ASP A 459 -0.61 0.80 -10.71
CA ASP A 459 -1.73 1.72 -10.93
C ASP A 459 -1.49 2.70 -12.11
N GLY A 460 -0.66 2.38 -13.07
CA GLY A 460 -0.32 3.27 -14.19
C GLY A 460 -1.31 3.29 -15.37
N GLY A 461 -2.55 2.84 -15.21
CA GLY A 461 -3.56 2.83 -16.29
C GLY A 461 -3.34 1.76 -17.35
N GLY A 462 -2.53 0.75 -17.08
CA GLY A 462 -2.24 -0.40 -17.93
C GLY A 462 -1.10 -0.19 -18.91
N THR A 463 -0.27 -1.21 -19.05
CA THR A 463 0.88 -1.24 -19.97
C THR A 463 0.63 -2.25 -21.08
N THR A 464 0.98 -1.89 -22.33
CA THR A 464 0.98 -2.82 -23.47
C THR A 464 2.37 -3.45 -23.62
N ASP A 465 2.43 -4.76 -23.53
CA ASP A 465 3.65 -5.56 -23.66
C ASP A 465 3.39 -6.86 -24.45
N ALA A 466 4.29 -7.84 -24.40
CA ALA A 466 4.16 -9.12 -25.10
C ALA A 466 2.90 -9.93 -24.71
N TYR A 467 2.27 -9.60 -23.58
CA TYR A 467 1.05 -10.24 -23.07
C TYR A 467 -0.22 -9.41 -23.31
N GLY A 468 -0.14 -8.36 -24.14
CA GLY A 468 -1.24 -7.44 -24.43
C GLY A 468 -1.32 -6.26 -23.47
N THR A 469 -2.46 -5.57 -23.45
CA THR A 469 -2.70 -4.41 -22.56
C THR A 469 -3.25 -4.86 -21.20
N GLY A 470 -2.83 -4.19 -20.13
CA GLY A 470 -3.36 -4.38 -18.77
C GLY A 470 -2.35 -4.04 -17.68
N ASN A 471 -2.84 -3.76 -16.49
CA ASN A 471 -2.01 -3.59 -15.30
C ASN A 471 -1.37 -4.90 -14.85
N ARG A 472 -0.26 -4.82 -14.12
CA ARG A 472 0.58 -5.97 -13.80
C ARG A 472 0.82 -6.09 -12.29
N LEU A 473 1.10 -7.33 -11.87
CA LEU A 473 1.85 -7.59 -10.65
C LEU A 473 3.31 -7.82 -11.04
N LEU A 474 4.22 -7.04 -10.47
CA LEU A 474 5.64 -7.13 -10.73
C LEU A 474 6.37 -7.75 -9.53
N GLY A 475 7.16 -8.79 -9.78
CA GLY A 475 8.10 -9.30 -8.78
C GLY A 475 9.47 -8.64 -8.95
N LEU A 476 10.17 -8.34 -7.86
CA LEU A 476 11.58 -7.97 -7.91
C LEU A 476 12.44 -9.22 -7.72
N ASN A 477 13.37 -9.46 -8.64
CA ASN A 477 14.34 -10.53 -8.48
C ASN A 477 15.43 -10.15 -7.44
N PRO A 478 16.31 -11.07 -7.01
CA PRO A 478 17.36 -10.75 -6.04
C PRO A 478 18.35 -9.65 -6.48
N ALA A 479 18.40 -9.32 -7.75
CA ALA A 479 19.20 -8.20 -8.27
C ALA A 479 18.48 -6.84 -8.18
N GLY A 480 17.19 -6.83 -7.78
CA GLY A 480 16.34 -5.64 -7.75
C GLY A 480 15.69 -5.32 -9.10
N GLU A 481 15.77 -6.25 -10.08
CA GLU A 481 15.15 -6.05 -11.38
C GLU A 481 13.69 -6.54 -11.36
N ALA A 482 12.77 -5.71 -11.87
CA ALA A 482 11.36 -6.06 -11.98
C ALA A 482 11.11 -7.05 -13.13
N TYR A 483 10.26 -8.04 -12.86
CA TYR A 483 9.73 -8.99 -13.85
C TYR A 483 8.20 -9.09 -13.71
N ILE A 484 7.52 -9.43 -14.79
CA ILE A 484 6.06 -9.57 -14.80
C ILE A 484 5.70 -10.95 -14.19
N PHE A 485 4.92 -10.94 -13.09
CA PHE A 485 4.40 -12.15 -12.45
C PHE A 485 2.97 -12.45 -12.88
N CYS A 486 2.11 -11.43 -12.98
CA CYS A 486 0.70 -11.58 -13.34
C CYS A 486 0.25 -10.37 -14.17
N LYS A 487 -0.80 -10.56 -14.96
CA LYS A 487 -1.44 -9.47 -15.70
C LYS A 487 -2.95 -9.50 -15.56
N ASN A 488 -3.55 -8.33 -15.38
CA ASN A 488 -5.00 -8.16 -15.37
C ASN A 488 -5.55 -8.49 -16.77
N ASN A 489 -6.51 -9.41 -16.83
CA ASN A 489 -7.15 -9.88 -18.06
C ASN A 489 -8.68 -9.72 -18.01
N VAL A 490 -9.18 -8.90 -17.08
CA VAL A 490 -10.61 -8.70 -16.84
C VAL A 490 -11.22 -7.88 -17.98
N ASN A 491 -11.82 -8.59 -18.93
CA ASN A 491 -12.64 -8.02 -20.00
C ASN A 491 -13.94 -8.83 -20.08
N LEU A 492 -15.05 -8.24 -19.67
CA LEU A 492 -16.29 -8.93 -19.35
C LEU A 492 -17.42 -8.52 -20.28
N ALA A 493 -17.99 -9.48 -21.00
CA ALA A 493 -19.22 -9.31 -21.76
C ALA A 493 -20.45 -9.59 -20.86
N ALA A 494 -21.60 -9.03 -21.21
CA ALA A 494 -22.82 -9.13 -20.40
C ALA A 494 -23.32 -10.57 -20.24
N ASP A 495 -23.20 -11.40 -21.28
CA ASP A 495 -23.55 -12.84 -21.23
C ASP A 495 -22.62 -13.65 -20.32
N GLN A 496 -21.33 -13.32 -20.28
CA GLN A 496 -20.36 -13.95 -19.37
C GLN A 496 -20.67 -13.60 -17.91
N ILE A 497 -20.99 -12.33 -17.63
CA ILE A 497 -21.37 -11.86 -16.29
C ILE A 497 -22.64 -12.58 -15.82
N ALA A 498 -23.68 -12.62 -16.65
CA ALA A 498 -24.92 -13.30 -16.35
C ALA A 498 -24.72 -14.81 -16.11
N ALA A 499 -23.92 -15.47 -16.96
CA ALA A 499 -23.59 -16.89 -16.81
C ALA A 499 -22.81 -17.19 -15.53
N ALA A 500 -21.96 -16.24 -15.07
CA ALA A 500 -21.23 -16.34 -13.81
C ALA A 500 -22.08 -15.97 -12.57
N GLY A 501 -23.33 -15.51 -12.76
CA GLY A 501 -24.21 -15.07 -11.68
C GLY A 501 -23.72 -13.79 -10.99
N LYS A 502 -23.05 -12.89 -11.72
CA LYS A 502 -22.50 -11.63 -11.20
C LYS A 502 -23.33 -10.43 -11.64
N THR A 503 -23.11 -9.27 -10.97
CA THR A 503 -23.91 -8.05 -11.17
C THR A 503 -23.08 -6.86 -11.60
N VAL A 504 -21.76 -7.01 -11.77
CA VAL A 504 -20.87 -5.94 -12.26
C VAL A 504 -21.23 -5.54 -13.69
N ALA A 505 -20.87 -4.33 -14.10
CA ALA A 505 -21.11 -3.86 -15.47
C ALA A 505 -20.24 -4.58 -16.50
N ALA A 506 -20.74 -4.71 -17.73
CA ALA A 506 -19.93 -5.21 -18.84
C ALA A 506 -18.97 -4.11 -19.32
N ALA A 507 -17.67 -4.37 -19.25
CA ALA A 507 -16.62 -3.44 -19.65
C ALA A 507 -15.25 -4.15 -19.78
N ASP A 508 -14.28 -3.41 -20.31
CA ASP A 508 -12.87 -3.76 -20.27
C ASP A 508 -12.22 -3.13 -19.04
N TYR A 509 -11.86 -3.95 -18.07
CA TYR A 509 -11.26 -3.55 -16.79
C TYR A 509 -9.75 -3.81 -16.72
N ARG A 510 -9.11 -4.19 -17.81
CA ARG A 510 -7.68 -4.55 -17.82
C ARG A 510 -6.75 -3.43 -17.39
N ASN A 511 -7.15 -2.17 -17.59
CA ASN A 511 -6.36 -1.00 -17.24
C ASN A 511 -6.59 -0.49 -15.81
N TYR A 512 -7.49 -1.12 -15.05
CA TYR A 512 -7.66 -0.82 -13.64
C TYR A 512 -6.62 -1.58 -12.81
N GLU A 513 -6.28 -1.01 -11.69
CA GLU A 513 -5.19 -1.43 -10.82
C GLU A 513 -5.39 -2.79 -10.14
N PHE A 514 -4.25 -3.38 -9.79
CA PHE A 514 -4.16 -4.35 -8.73
C PHE A 514 -3.86 -3.64 -7.41
N CYS A 515 -4.48 -4.09 -6.32
CA CYS A 515 -4.25 -3.52 -4.99
C CYS A 515 -4.36 -4.60 -3.90
N GLY A 516 -3.91 -4.27 -2.68
CA GLY A 516 -4.05 -5.12 -1.51
C GLY A 516 -3.39 -6.50 -1.62
N ALA A 517 -2.30 -6.64 -2.36
CA ALA A 517 -1.59 -7.91 -2.45
C ALA A 517 -0.99 -8.32 -1.10
N CYS A 518 -1.24 -9.55 -0.64
CA CYS A 518 -0.64 -10.10 0.55
C CYS A 518 -0.51 -11.63 0.48
N PHE A 519 0.54 -12.17 1.09
CA PHE A 519 0.69 -13.62 1.22
C PHE A 519 0.08 -14.14 2.51
N ASP A 520 -0.42 -15.38 2.49
CA ASP A 520 -0.66 -16.10 3.72
C ASP A 520 0.66 -16.33 4.49
N PRO A 521 0.63 -16.51 5.82
CA PRO A 521 1.87 -16.66 6.60
C PRO A 521 2.77 -17.83 6.19
N THR A 522 2.24 -18.81 5.43
CA THR A 522 3.02 -19.93 4.91
C THR A 522 3.64 -19.67 3.54
N GLY A 523 3.27 -18.58 2.86
CA GLY A 523 3.67 -18.23 1.51
C GLY A 523 3.17 -19.20 0.43
N ARG A 524 2.01 -19.81 0.66
CA ARG A 524 1.38 -20.75 -0.29
C ARG A 524 0.27 -20.13 -1.10
N VAL A 525 -0.35 -19.08 -0.57
CA VAL A 525 -1.46 -18.36 -1.18
C VAL A 525 -1.10 -16.88 -1.25
N LEU A 526 -1.23 -16.29 -2.43
CA LEU A 526 -1.24 -14.85 -2.62
C LEU A 526 -2.68 -14.40 -2.78
N PHE A 527 -3.12 -13.48 -1.94
CA PHE A 527 -4.37 -12.77 -2.09
C PHE A 527 -4.11 -11.43 -2.76
N VAL A 528 -4.99 -11.00 -3.66
CA VAL A 528 -4.89 -9.69 -4.34
C VAL A 528 -6.26 -9.26 -4.83
N ASN A 529 -6.47 -7.96 -4.90
CA ASN A 529 -7.67 -7.33 -5.45
C ASN A 529 -7.41 -6.76 -6.85
N MET A 530 -8.46 -6.76 -7.66
CA MET A 530 -8.63 -5.83 -8.79
C MET A 530 -9.63 -4.78 -8.31
N GLN A 531 -9.21 -3.54 -8.14
CA GLN A 531 -10.00 -2.47 -7.51
C GLN A 531 -11.36 -2.31 -8.22
N THR A 532 -11.33 -2.20 -9.54
CA THR A 532 -12.50 -2.12 -10.40
C THR A 532 -12.50 -3.32 -11.35
N PRO A 533 -13.60 -4.08 -11.42
CA PRO A 533 -14.95 -3.84 -10.89
C PRO A 533 -15.15 -4.24 -9.42
N GLY A 534 -14.09 -4.55 -8.68
CA GLY A 534 -14.10 -5.07 -7.32
C GLY A 534 -14.14 -6.59 -7.29
N ILE A 535 -12.96 -7.24 -7.37
CA ILE A 535 -12.80 -8.70 -7.34
C ILE A 535 -11.60 -9.04 -6.46
N THR A 536 -11.77 -9.93 -5.50
CA THR A 536 -10.64 -10.50 -4.74
C THR A 536 -10.31 -11.88 -5.28
N VAL A 537 -9.03 -12.22 -5.38
CA VAL A 537 -8.57 -13.56 -5.80
C VAL A 537 -7.59 -14.15 -4.81
N ALA A 538 -7.59 -15.48 -4.71
CA ALA A 538 -6.58 -16.28 -4.01
C ALA A 538 -5.80 -17.09 -5.05
N ILE A 539 -4.51 -16.81 -5.22
CA ILE A 539 -3.62 -17.42 -6.20
C ILE A 539 -2.74 -18.46 -5.52
N THR A 540 -2.66 -19.66 -6.08
CA THR A 540 -1.81 -20.76 -5.63
C THR A 540 -0.96 -21.27 -6.77
N GLY A 541 0.25 -21.78 -6.46
CA GLY A 541 1.12 -22.29 -7.51
C GLY A 541 2.50 -22.74 -7.04
N PRO A 542 3.40 -22.99 -7.95
CA PRO A 542 4.75 -23.48 -7.68
C PRO A 542 5.70 -22.34 -7.26
N TRP A 543 5.41 -21.66 -6.18
CA TRP A 543 6.17 -20.51 -5.65
C TRP A 543 7.67 -20.75 -5.50
N ALA A 544 8.06 -22.01 -5.20
CA ALA A 544 9.48 -22.38 -5.04
C ALA A 544 10.33 -22.29 -6.34
N ARG A 545 9.72 -21.99 -7.49
CA ARG A 545 10.46 -21.75 -8.74
C ARG A 545 11.14 -20.38 -8.78
N GLY A 546 10.70 -19.45 -7.94
CA GLY A 546 11.21 -18.09 -7.83
C GLY A 546 11.32 -17.64 -6.36
N ASN A 547 11.31 -16.34 -6.15
CA ASN A 547 11.49 -15.72 -4.84
C ASN A 547 10.19 -15.17 -4.20
N LEU A 548 9.06 -15.19 -4.93
CA LEU A 548 7.75 -14.85 -4.38
C LEU A 548 7.15 -15.96 -3.55
#